data_4c54f388fb499ccebf17d99729f48388
#
_entry.id   4c54f388fb499ccebf17d99729f48388
#
_cell.length_a   1.000
_cell.length_b   1.000
_cell.length_c   1.000
_cell.angle_alpha   90.00
_cell.angle_beta   90.00
_cell.angle_gamma   90.00
#
_symmetry.space_group_name_H-M   'P 1'
#
loop_
_entity.id
_entity.type
_entity.pdbx_description
1 polymer ?
#
loop_
_entity_poly.entity_id
_entity_poly.type
_entity_poly.pdbx_seq_one_letter_code
_entity_poly.pdbx_strand_id
1 'polypeptide(L)'
;MWIEAQDAQHEAERRAPRVGIELPVRCKRGATRSTVMLKDLNPYGARIEGLEKLRVDEPIYLMLPGLQPKLAFVVWSRDRVSGLEFEHRLHDEVFETLVSEFAIRHYREGHVPKLAPIRHAA
;
A
#
# COMPACT_ATOMS: atom_id res chain seq x y z
N MET A 1 8.75 -17.62 -12.22
CA MET A 1 7.77 -17.16 -11.67
C MET A 1 7.97 -16.66 -10.34
N TRP A 2 8.25 -17.46 -9.34
CA TRP A 2 8.48 -16.95 -8.05
C TRP A 2 9.61 -15.97 -7.98
N ILE A 3 10.68 -16.24 -8.66
CA ILE A 3 11.80 -15.35 -8.70
C ILE A 3 11.44 -14.06 -9.38
N GLU A 4 10.64 -14.14 -10.41
CA GLU A 4 10.23 -12.94 -11.09
C GLU A 4 9.41 -12.04 -10.20
N ALA A 5 8.56 -12.63 -9.39
CA ALA A 5 7.75 -11.82 -8.51
C ALA A 5 8.61 -11.13 -7.48
N GLN A 6 9.63 -11.80 -6.98
CA GLN A 6 10.51 -11.15 -6.05
C GLN A 6 11.30 -10.06 -6.68
N ASP A 7 11.71 -10.26 -7.92
CA ASP A 7 12.45 -9.24 -8.62
C ASP A 7 11.57 -8.02 -8.85
N ALA A 8 10.31 -8.23 -9.13
CA ALA A 8 9.41 -7.11 -9.34
C ALA A 8 9.27 -6.28 -8.07
N GLN A 9 9.18 -6.96 -6.93
CA GLN A 9 9.07 -6.25 -5.67
C GLN A 9 10.33 -5.46 -5.38
N HIS A 10 11.47 -6.06 -5.61
CA HIS A 10 12.72 -5.36 -5.40
C HIS A 10 12.86 -4.18 -6.32
N GLU A 11 12.40 -4.33 -7.55
CA GLU A 11 12.50 -3.26 -8.48
C GLU A 11 11.61 -2.11 -8.09
N ALA A 12 10.41 -2.39 -7.60
CA ALA A 12 9.53 -1.32 -7.16
C ALA A 12 10.18 -0.57 -6.01
N GLU A 13 10.82 -1.26 -5.10
CA GLU A 13 11.46 -0.61 -3.99
C GLU A 13 12.65 0.22 -4.44
N ARG A 14 13.37 -0.24 -5.44
CA ARG A 14 14.52 0.51 -5.93
C ARG A 14 14.09 1.72 -6.74
N ARG A 15 12.99 1.61 -7.47
CA ARG A 15 12.54 2.73 -8.28
C ARG A 15 12.07 3.89 -7.44
N ALA A 16 11.43 3.59 -6.32
CA ALA A 16 10.89 4.65 -5.51
C ALA A 16 10.77 4.19 -4.08
N PRO A 17 11.25 4.98 -3.15
CA PRO A 17 11.14 4.60 -1.75
C PRO A 17 9.68 4.57 -1.33
N ARG A 18 9.37 3.74 -0.37
CA ARG A 18 8.03 3.65 0.15
C ARG A 18 7.81 4.74 1.18
N VAL A 19 6.61 5.26 1.18
CA VAL A 19 6.23 6.28 2.15
C VAL A 19 5.28 5.64 3.14
N GLY A 20 5.58 5.76 4.41
CA GLY A 20 4.72 5.20 5.46
C GLY A 20 3.38 5.91 5.52
N ILE A 21 2.33 5.10 5.64
CA ILE A 21 1.00 5.63 5.67
C ILE A 21 0.24 4.91 6.74
N GLU A 22 -0.52 4.85 7.35
CA GLU A 22 -1.31 4.07 8.28
C GLU A 22 -2.76 4.41 8.02
N LEU A 23 -3.30 3.77 7.03
CA LEU A 23 -4.62 4.13 6.58
C LEU A 23 -5.46 2.88 6.35
N PRO A 24 -6.62 2.75 7.00
CA PRO A 24 -7.48 1.62 6.67
C PRO A 24 -8.06 1.81 5.30
N VAL A 25 -7.99 0.78 4.48
CA VAL A 25 -8.57 0.82 3.15
C VAL A 25 -9.37 -0.45 2.91
N ARG A 26 -10.37 -0.36 2.06
CA ARG A 26 -11.14 -1.54 1.71
C ARG A 26 -10.42 -2.29 0.61
N CYS A 27 -10.58 -3.58 0.60
CA CYS A 27 -10.02 -4.38 -0.47
C CYS A 27 -11.00 -5.47 -0.86
N LYS A 28 -10.81 -5.99 -2.06
CA LYS A 28 -11.65 -7.06 -2.56
C LYS A 28 -10.76 -8.17 -3.06
N ARG A 29 -11.02 -9.38 -2.57
CA ARG A 29 -10.28 -10.56 -2.92
C ARG A 29 -11.27 -11.58 -3.40
N GLY A 30 -11.34 -11.77 -4.71
CA GLY A 30 -12.41 -12.58 -5.26
C GLY A 30 -13.75 -11.95 -4.93
N ALA A 31 -14.63 -12.67 -4.30
CA ALA A 31 -15.92 -12.15 -3.90
C ALA A 31 -15.92 -11.59 -2.48
N THR A 32 -14.79 -11.68 -1.79
CA THR A 32 -14.72 -11.30 -0.39
C THR A 32 -14.22 -9.88 -0.24
N ARG A 33 -14.91 -9.09 0.55
CA ARG A 33 -14.49 -7.72 0.84
C ARG A 33 -14.01 -7.64 2.26
N SER A 34 -12.94 -6.88 2.46
CA SER A 34 -12.32 -6.75 3.78
C SER A 34 -11.77 -5.37 3.93
N THR A 35 -11.40 -5.02 5.15
CA THR A 35 -10.68 -3.79 5.41
C THR A 35 -9.28 -4.19 5.87
N VAL A 36 -8.28 -3.57 5.27
CA VAL A 36 -6.89 -3.83 5.63
C VAL A 36 -6.23 -2.52 5.96
N MET A 37 -5.09 -2.61 6.62
CA MET A 37 -4.33 -1.41 6.92
C MET A 37 -3.27 -1.22 5.83
N LEU A 38 -3.32 -0.08 5.16
CA LEU A 38 -2.29 0.29 4.21
C LEU A 38 -1.13 0.82 5.02
N LYS A 39 0.01 0.14 4.95
CA LYS A 39 1.15 0.47 5.79
C LYS A 39 2.14 1.38 5.08
N ASP A 40 2.35 1.18 3.81
CA ASP A 40 3.20 2.08 3.05
C ASP A 40 2.87 1.95 1.57
N LEU A 41 3.38 2.90 0.81
CA LEU A 41 2.98 3.07 -0.57
C LEU A 41 4.14 3.65 -1.37
N ASN A 42 4.31 3.19 -2.60
CA ASN A 42 5.07 3.94 -3.59
C ASN A 42 4.28 3.85 -4.89
N PRO A 43 4.71 4.51 -5.96
CA PRO A 43 3.88 4.49 -7.18
C PRO A 43 3.67 3.11 -7.77
N TYR A 44 4.50 2.14 -7.45
CA TYR A 44 4.43 0.82 -8.06
C TYR A 44 3.74 -0.22 -7.20
N GLY A 45 3.54 0.04 -5.91
CA GLY A 45 2.93 -0.96 -5.07
C GLY A 45 2.68 -0.48 -3.67
N ALA A 46 2.26 -1.40 -2.82
CA ALA A 46 1.84 -1.10 -1.47
C ALA A 46 2.13 -2.26 -0.55
N ARG A 47 2.22 -1.98 0.73
CA ARG A 47 2.29 -3.03 1.73
C ARG A 47 1.05 -2.90 2.59
N ILE A 48 0.35 -4.00 2.79
CA ILE A 48 -0.88 -4.02 3.56
C ILE A 48 -0.78 -5.02 4.69
N GLU A 49 -1.60 -4.84 5.69
CA GLU A 49 -1.65 -5.76 6.81
C GLU A 49 -3.09 -6.11 7.09
N GLY A 50 -3.38 -7.37 7.32
CA GLY A 50 -4.71 -7.78 7.72
C GLY A 50 -5.26 -9.02 7.04
N LEU A 51 -4.59 -9.54 6.02
CA LEU A 51 -5.07 -10.74 5.33
C LEU A 51 -4.09 -11.87 5.51
N GLU A 52 -4.62 -13.07 5.63
CA GLU A 52 -3.78 -14.25 5.82
C GLU A 52 -3.83 -15.15 4.62
N LYS A 53 -2.75 -15.89 4.44
CA LYS A 53 -2.71 -16.96 3.46
C LYS A 53 -2.95 -16.49 2.04
N LEU A 54 -2.38 -15.36 1.71
CA LEU A 54 -2.43 -14.93 0.33
C LEU A 54 -1.36 -15.64 -0.47
N ARG A 55 -1.65 -15.88 -1.73
CA ARG A 55 -0.71 -16.55 -2.60
C ARG A 55 -0.05 -15.54 -3.53
N VAL A 56 1.20 -15.82 -3.90
CA VAL A 56 1.89 -14.99 -4.85
C VAL A 56 1.10 -14.94 -6.15
N ASP A 57 1.03 -13.77 -6.72
CA ASP A 57 0.30 -13.48 -7.95
C ASP A 57 -1.21 -13.47 -7.80
N GLU A 58 -1.70 -13.60 -6.60
CA GLU A 58 -3.13 -13.51 -6.37
C GLU A 58 -3.59 -12.08 -6.60
N PRO A 59 -4.69 -11.85 -7.34
CA PRO A 59 -5.16 -10.49 -7.58
C PRO A 59 -5.96 -9.94 -6.40
N ILE A 60 -5.74 -8.69 -6.10
CA ILE A 60 -6.47 -8.00 -5.06
C ILE A 60 -6.77 -6.60 -5.53
N TYR A 61 -8.01 -6.14 -5.33
CA TYR A 61 -8.36 -4.77 -5.63
C TYR A 61 -8.28 -3.95 -4.36
N LEU A 62 -7.57 -2.82 -4.41
CA LEU A 62 -7.51 -1.89 -3.29
C LEU A 62 -8.33 -0.66 -3.61
N MET A 63 -9.09 -0.20 -2.64
CA MET A 63 -9.88 1.01 -2.79
C MET A 63 -9.14 2.15 -2.11
N LEU A 64 -8.24 2.77 -2.86
CA LEU A 64 -7.50 3.91 -2.34
C LEU A 64 -8.38 5.15 -2.41
N PRO A 65 -8.21 6.10 -1.48
CA PRO A 65 -9.09 7.25 -1.43
C PRO A 65 -9.11 8.02 -2.74
N GLY A 66 -10.30 8.30 -3.20
CA GLY A 66 -10.48 9.11 -4.40
C GLY A 66 -10.20 8.43 -5.71
N LEU A 67 -9.92 7.13 -5.71
CA LEU A 67 -9.58 6.43 -6.92
C LEU A 67 -10.56 5.31 -7.20
N GLN A 68 -10.60 4.90 -8.44
CA GLN A 68 -11.29 3.67 -8.79
C GLN A 68 -10.52 2.51 -8.17
N PRO A 69 -11.16 1.36 -7.99
CA PRO A 69 -10.46 0.21 -7.43
C PRO A 69 -9.20 -0.08 -8.22
N LYS A 70 -8.12 -0.30 -7.48
CA LYS A 70 -6.81 -0.46 -8.09
C LYS A 70 -6.40 -1.93 -8.05
N LEU A 71 -6.18 -2.53 -9.20
CA LEU A 71 -5.79 -3.93 -9.25
C LEU A 71 -4.33 -4.08 -8.89
N ALA A 72 -4.05 -5.01 -8.02
CA ALA A 72 -2.70 -5.30 -7.59
C ALA A 72 -2.53 -6.81 -7.46
N PHE A 73 -1.29 -7.26 -7.48
CA PHE A 73 -0.99 -8.68 -7.35
C PHE A 73 -0.06 -8.88 -6.17
N VAL A 74 -0.29 -9.96 -5.45
CA VAL A 74 0.51 -10.28 -4.27
C VAL A 74 1.91 -10.68 -4.71
N VAL A 75 2.93 -10.03 -4.16
CA VAL A 75 4.31 -10.38 -4.45
C VAL A 75 4.86 -11.27 -3.34
N TRP A 76 4.49 -10.98 -2.10
CA TRP A 76 4.87 -11.82 -0.97
C TRP A 76 3.84 -11.65 0.13
N SER A 77 3.78 -12.62 1.03
CA SER A 77 2.84 -12.55 2.15
C SER A 77 3.44 -13.31 3.32
N ARG A 78 3.42 -12.70 4.51
CA ARG A 78 3.94 -13.33 5.68
C ARG A 78 3.36 -12.65 6.91
N ASP A 79 2.86 -13.45 7.85
CA ASP A 79 2.38 -12.92 9.13
C ASP A 79 1.37 -11.81 8.99
N ARG A 80 0.41 -12.00 8.11
CA ARG A 80 -0.67 -11.05 7.89
C ARG A 80 -0.21 -9.75 7.21
N VAL A 81 1.04 -9.69 6.78
CA VAL A 81 1.54 -8.55 6.04
C VAL A 81 1.83 -9.01 4.62
N SER A 82 1.46 -8.22 3.65
CA SER A 82 1.65 -8.60 2.26
C SER A 82 2.16 -7.44 1.43
N GLY A 83 3.03 -7.74 0.50
CA GLY A 83 3.50 -6.76 -0.48
C GLY A 83 2.74 -6.94 -1.77
N LEU A 84 2.29 -5.85 -2.31
CA LEU A 84 1.49 -5.86 -3.53
C LEU A 84 2.15 -5.01 -4.59
N GLU A 85 2.02 -5.41 -5.84
CA GLU A 85 2.48 -4.62 -6.96
C GLU A 85 1.27 -4.26 -7.80
N PHE A 86 1.11 -2.98 -8.14
CA PHE A 86 -0.05 -2.55 -8.93
C PHE A 86 0.10 -3.02 -10.36
N GLU A 87 -1.02 -3.34 -10.99
CA GLU A 87 -1.02 -3.68 -12.40
C GLU A 87 -0.48 -2.50 -13.21
N HIS A 88 -0.94 -1.30 -12.87
CA HIS A 88 -0.46 -0.08 -13.51
C HIS A 88 -0.05 0.88 -12.42
N ARG A 89 1.11 1.48 -12.56
CA ARG A 89 1.62 2.36 -11.52
C ARG A 89 0.69 3.54 -11.31
N LEU A 90 0.76 4.14 -10.14
CA LEU A 90 0.01 5.34 -9.87
C LEU A 90 0.66 6.51 -10.61
N HIS A 91 -0.17 7.42 -11.09
CA HIS A 91 0.35 8.66 -11.63
C HIS A 91 1.06 9.44 -10.54
N ASP A 92 2.08 10.17 -10.91
CA ASP A 92 2.85 10.92 -9.93
C ASP A 92 1.96 11.86 -9.13
N GLU A 93 1.05 12.55 -9.79
CA GLU A 93 0.20 13.48 -9.08
C GLU A 93 -0.73 12.79 -8.10
N VAL A 94 -1.21 11.63 -8.47
CA VAL A 94 -2.08 10.88 -7.59
C VAL A 94 -1.30 10.41 -6.37
N PHE A 95 -0.11 9.90 -6.60
CA PHE A 95 0.71 9.43 -5.51
C PHE A 95 1.04 10.58 -4.56
N GLU A 96 1.41 11.73 -5.12
CA GLU A 96 1.77 12.85 -4.28
C GLU A 96 0.59 13.37 -3.48
N THR A 97 -0.59 13.32 -4.05
CA THR A 97 -1.78 13.72 -3.32
C THR A 97 -2.03 12.78 -2.14
N LEU A 98 -1.91 11.48 -2.36
CA LEU A 98 -2.10 10.53 -1.28
C LEU A 98 -1.06 10.72 -0.19
N VAL A 99 0.18 10.93 -0.57
CA VAL A 99 1.24 11.16 0.39
C VAL A 99 0.99 12.44 1.16
N SER A 100 0.60 13.47 0.46
CA SER A 100 0.38 14.75 1.10
C SER A 100 -0.73 14.65 2.16
N GLU A 101 -1.74 13.87 1.89
CA GLU A 101 -2.85 13.78 2.81
C GLU A 101 -2.68 12.75 3.91
N PHE A 102 -1.98 11.66 3.63
CA PHE A 102 -2.01 10.54 4.56
C PHE A 102 -0.66 10.09 5.07
N ALA A 103 0.44 10.63 4.58
CA ALA A 103 1.76 10.17 5.03
C ALA A 103 1.96 10.46 6.50
N ILE A 104 2.74 9.60 7.15
CA ILE A 104 3.05 9.76 8.54
C ILE A 104 4.16 10.78 8.68
N ARG A 105 3.80 12.01 8.99
CA ARG A 105 4.76 13.07 8.98
C ARG A 105 5.70 13.08 10.14
N HIS A 106 5.19 12.82 11.31
CA HIS A 106 6.06 12.83 12.46
C HIS A 106 7.13 11.77 12.33
N TYR A 107 6.82 10.72 11.60
CA TYR A 107 7.77 9.66 11.42
C TYR A 107 8.95 10.15 10.61
N ARG A 108 8.70 10.88 9.55
CA ARG A 108 9.76 11.38 8.73
C ARG A 108 10.61 12.38 9.47
N GLU A 109 10.00 13.20 10.23
CA GLU A 109 10.73 14.21 10.95
C GLU A 109 11.27 13.69 12.24
N GLY A 110 10.84 12.55 12.65
CA GLY A 110 11.37 11.98 13.87
C GLY A 110 10.89 12.66 15.09
N HIS A 111 9.72 13.28 15.07
CA HIS A 111 9.31 13.95 16.26
C HIS A 111 7.88 14.31 16.29
N VAL A 112 7.54 15.12 17.18
CA VAL A 112 6.29 15.69 17.33
C VAL A 112 5.13 15.04 16.87
N PRO A 113 4.71 14.11 17.47
CA PRO A 113 3.55 13.42 17.11
C PRO A 113 2.31 14.21 17.31
N LYS A 114 2.38 15.27 17.95
CA LYS A 114 1.19 15.99 18.18
C LYS A 114 0.51 16.42 16.91
N LEU A 115 1.25 16.54 15.91
CA LEU A 115 0.63 16.92 14.70
C LEU A 115 -0.15 15.84 14.14
N ALA A 116 0.33 14.69 14.32
CA ALA A 116 -0.30 13.60 13.72
C ALA A 116 -1.73 13.50 14.05
N PRO A 117 -2.03 13.64 15.23
CA PRO A 117 -3.37 13.39 15.58
C PRO A 117 -4.30 14.25 14.93
N ILE A 118 -3.92 15.33 14.78
CA ILE A 118 -4.75 16.16 14.28
C ILE A 118 -5.33 15.82 13.12
N ARG A 119 -4.71 15.63 12.34
CA ARG A 119 -5.19 15.54 11.26
C ARG A 119 -5.89 14.50 10.97
N HIS A 120 -5.65 13.63 11.29
CA HIS A 120 -6.27 12.69 10.76
C HIS A 120 -7.30 12.41 11.36
N ALA A 121 -7.31 12.94 12.19
CA ALA A 121 -8.37 12.71 12.85
C ALA A 121 -9.32 13.09 11.96
N ALA A 122 -9.12 13.73 11.40
CA ALA A 122 -10.10 14.04 10.64
C ALA A 122 -10.31 13.34 9.65
#